data_d632eae3be034be9ba4bb3d1b0b2fa95
#
_entry.id   d632eae3be034be9ba4bb3d1b0b2fa95
#
_cell.length_a   1.000
_cell.length_b   1.000
_cell.length_c   1.000
_cell.angle_alpha   90.00
_cell.angle_beta   90.00
_cell.angle_gamma   90.00
#
_symmetry.space_group_name_H-M   'P 1'
#
loop_
_entity.id
_entity.type
_entity.pdbx_description
1 polymer ?
#
loop_
_entity_poly.entity_id
_entity_poly.type
_entity_poly.pdbx_seq_one_letter_code
_entity_poly.pdbx_strand_id
1 'polypeptide(L)'
;MFCKKVMVIGAGTMGSGIAQVFLTHGCDVVLNDIKQEFIDGGIKKIDKSLTKLVAKEKMTQADKDAAMGRITSFVEITEDGMKDVDLVVEAAIEDMKIKAQIFK
;
A
#
# COMPACT_ATOMS: atom_id res chain seq x y z
N MET A 1 -6.99 -7.17 13.30
CA MET A 1 -6.75 -5.85 12.68
C MET A 1 -8.03 -5.04 12.67
N PHE A 2 -7.95 -3.82 13.15
CA PHE A 2 -9.10 -2.94 13.31
C PHE A 2 -9.36 -2.04 12.10
N CYS A 3 -8.46 -1.96 11.12
CA CYS A 3 -8.73 -1.21 9.90
C CYS A 3 -8.82 -2.16 8.71
N LYS A 4 -9.78 -1.88 7.82
CA LYS A 4 -10.05 -2.71 6.66
C LYS A 4 -9.41 -2.17 5.40
N LYS A 5 -9.35 -0.85 5.27
CA LYS A 5 -8.86 -0.20 4.06
C LYS A 5 -7.97 0.98 4.43
N VAL A 6 -6.77 0.97 3.88
CA VAL A 6 -5.75 1.98 4.16
C VAL A 6 -5.35 2.66 2.86
N MET A 7 -5.32 3.99 2.87
CA MET A 7 -4.74 4.75 1.76
C MET A 7 -3.33 5.14 2.12
N VAL A 8 -2.37 4.82 1.27
CA VAL A 8 -0.98 5.23 1.42
C VAL A 8 -0.68 6.27 0.35
N ILE A 9 -0.35 7.47 0.78
CA ILE A 9 0.01 8.58 -0.12
C ILE A 9 1.52 8.63 -0.24
N GLY A 10 2.02 8.44 -1.44
CA GLY A 10 3.45 8.34 -1.70
C GLY A 10 3.86 6.89 -1.94
N ALA A 11 4.21 6.57 -3.20
CA ALA A 11 4.53 5.20 -3.62
C ALA A 11 6.04 4.92 -3.68
N GLY A 12 6.86 5.76 -3.05
CA GLY A 12 8.30 5.55 -2.98
C GLY A 12 8.65 4.37 -2.07
N THR A 13 9.93 4.22 -1.76
CA THR A 13 10.41 3.10 -0.95
C THR A 13 9.70 3.02 0.40
N MET A 14 9.53 4.16 1.08
CA MET A 14 8.85 4.19 2.37
C MET A 14 7.36 3.85 2.23
N GLY A 15 6.67 4.48 1.27
CA GLY A 15 5.24 4.26 1.06
C GLY A 15 4.94 2.83 0.67
N SER A 16 5.72 2.24 -0.24
CA SER A 16 5.51 0.86 -0.66
C SER A 16 5.78 -0.12 0.49
N GLY A 17 6.76 0.16 1.34
CA GLY A 17 7.02 -0.66 2.53
C GLY A 17 5.86 -0.64 3.51
N ILE A 18 5.29 0.54 3.75
CA ILE A 18 4.11 0.70 4.62
C ILE A 18 2.92 -0.04 4.03
N ALA A 19 2.68 0.13 2.73
CA ALA A 19 1.59 -0.55 2.04
C ALA A 19 1.71 -2.07 2.18
N GLN A 20 2.92 -2.59 2.02
CA GLN A 20 3.18 -4.02 2.16
C GLN A 20 2.82 -4.52 3.57
N VAL A 21 3.16 -3.78 4.60
CA VAL A 21 2.83 -4.17 5.99
C VAL A 21 1.32 -4.34 6.13
N PHE A 22 0.54 -3.38 5.65
CA PHE A 22 -0.92 -3.48 5.74
C PHE A 22 -1.47 -4.63 4.89
N LEU A 23 -0.92 -4.85 3.71
CA LEU A 23 -1.33 -5.96 2.85
C LEU A 23 -1.10 -7.32 3.52
N THR A 24 0.04 -7.49 4.17
CA THR A 24 0.36 -8.76 4.85
C THR A 24 -0.50 -8.99 6.08
N HIS A 25 -1.13 -7.93 6.60
CA HIS A 25 -2.07 -8.01 7.71
C HIS A 25 -3.53 -8.13 7.27
N GLY A 26 -3.77 -8.30 5.97
CA GLY A 26 -5.11 -8.54 5.46
C GLY A 26 -5.92 -7.29 5.12
N CYS A 27 -5.30 -6.12 5.12
CA CYS A 27 -5.99 -4.88 4.76
C CYS A 27 -6.03 -4.69 3.25
N ASP A 28 -7.08 -4.02 2.78
CA ASP A 28 -7.08 -3.47 1.42
C ASP A 28 -6.25 -2.20 1.43
N VAL A 29 -5.46 -1.98 0.39
CA VAL A 29 -4.58 -0.81 0.31
C VAL A 29 -4.88 -0.03 -0.97
N VAL A 30 -5.04 1.29 -0.80
CA VAL A 30 -5.10 2.22 -1.91
C VAL A 30 -3.76 2.94 -1.96
N LEU A 31 -3.02 2.74 -3.02
CA LEU A 31 -1.71 3.38 -3.21
C LEU A 31 -1.90 4.62 -4.09
N ASN A 32 -1.48 5.77 -3.60
CA ASN A 32 -1.64 7.04 -4.29
C ASN A 32 -0.30 7.73 -4.49
N ASP A 33 -0.11 8.33 -5.65
CA ASP A 33 1.02 9.22 -5.90
C ASP A 33 0.63 10.20 -7.01
N ILE A 34 1.45 11.20 -7.21
CA ILE A 34 1.20 12.24 -8.21
C ILE A 34 1.38 11.77 -9.65
N LYS A 35 2.12 10.68 -9.86
CA LYS A 35 2.36 10.12 -11.19
C LYS A 35 2.16 8.61 -11.20
N GLN A 36 1.55 8.11 -12.27
CA GLN A 36 1.31 6.69 -12.43
C GLN A 36 2.62 5.88 -12.41
N GLU A 37 3.69 6.42 -12.97
CA GLU A 37 4.99 5.71 -12.97
C GLU A 37 5.52 5.45 -11.56
N PHE A 38 5.24 6.36 -10.62
CA PHE A 38 5.64 6.18 -9.22
C PHE A 38 4.81 5.08 -8.57
N ILE A 39 3.52 5.05 -8.88
CA ILE A 39 2.63 4.00 -8.38
C ILE A 39 3.07 2.64 -8.91
N ASP A 40 3.34 2.55 -10.22
CA ASP A 40 3.79 1.30 -10.83
C ASP A 40 5.10 0.82 -10.22
N GLY A 41 6.02 1.73 -9.97
CA GLY A 41 7.28 1.42 -9.30
C GLY A 41 7.08 0.90 -7.89
N GLY A 42 6.14 1.50 -7.14
CA GLY A 42 5.80 1.06 -5.80
C GLY A 42 5.19 -0.34 -5.79
N ILE A 43 4.30 -0.61 -6.72
CA ILE A 43 3.67 -1.93 -6.85
C ILE A 43 4.72 -2.99 -7.20
N LYS A 44 5.66 -2.67 -8.09
CA LYS A 44 6.76 -3.57 -8.43
C LYS A 44 7.62 -3.89 -7.21
N LYS A 45 7.91 -2.90 -6.37
CA LYS A 45 8.69 -3.10 -5.15
C LYS A 45 7.97 -4.04 -4.19
N ILE A 46 6.66 -3.87 -4.04
CA ILE A 46 5.84 -4.73 -3.19
C ILE A 46 5.86 -6.15 -3.74
N ASP A 47 5.62 -6.31 -5.04
CA ASP A 47 5.62 -7.62 -5.69
C ASP A 47 6.96 -8.34 -5.49
N LYS A 48 8.07 -7.63 -5.73
CA LYS A 48 9.40 -8.18 -5.56
C LYS A 48 9.66 -8.61 -4.12
N SER A 49 9.24 -7.79 -3.17
CA SER A 49 9.41 -8.09 -1.75
C SER A 49 8.60 -9.32 -1.33
N LEU A 50 7.34 -9.40 -1.77
CA LEU A 50 6.50 -10.56 -1.47
C LEU A 50 7.03 -11.83 -2.14
N THR A 51 7.58 -11.70 -3.35
CA THR A 51 8.22 -12.83 -4.04
C THR A 51 9.37 -13.39 -3.21
N LYS A 52 10.16 -12.52 -2.59
CA LYS A 52 11.25 -12.95 -1.71
C LYS A 52 10.71 -13.69 -0.48
N LEU A 53 9.61 -13.25 0.08
CA LEU A 53 8.99 -13.92 1.22
C LEU A 53 8.48 -15.32 0.83
N VAL A 54 7.92 -15.46 -0.36
CA VAL A 54 7.50 -16.76 -0.88
C VAL A 54 8.71 -17.68 -1.05
N ALA A 55 9.80 -17.16 -1.62
CA ALA A 55 11.02 -17.93 -1.84
C ALA A 55 11.64 -18.40 -0.52
N LYS A 56 11.48 -17.64 0.56
CA LYS A 56 11.98 -17.99 1.89
C LYS A 56 10.98 -18.81 2.70
N GLU A 57 9.89 -19.21 2.10
CA GLU A 57 8.82 -19.99 2.74
C GLU A 57 8.16 -19.26 3.92
N LYS A 58 8.25 -17.92 3.94
CA LYS A 58 7.58 -17.09 4.96
C LYS A 58 6.17 -16.70 4.56
N MET A 59 5.81 -16.96 3.31
CA MET A 59 4.51 -16.63 2.74
C MET A 59 4.21 -17.65 1.63
N THR A 60 2.96 -18.03 1.47
CA THR A 60 2.57 -18.93 0.37
C THR A 60 2.31 -18.11 -0.89
N GLN A 61 2.36 -18.77 -2.05
CA GLN A 61 2.03 -18.10 -3.30
C GLN A 61 0.57 -17.63 -3.30
N ALA A 62 -0.33 -18.40 -2.70
CA ALA A 62 -1.74 -18.01 -2.57
C ALA A 62 -1.89 -16.73 -1.73
N ASP A 63 -1.14 -16.60 -0.64
CA ASP A 63 -1.15 -15.41 0.19
C ASP A 63 -0.63 -14.19 -0.57
N LYS A 64 0.43 -14.36 -1.36
CA LYS A 64 0.96 -13.30 -2.20
C LYS A 64 -0.08 -12.84 -3.22
N ASP A 65 -0.71 -13.78 -3.92
CA ASP A 65 -1.71 -13.47 -4.94
C ASP A 65 -2.89 -12.72 -4.32
N ALA A 66 -3.35 -13.15 -3.15
CA ALA A 66 -4.42 -12.48 -2.43
C ALA A 66 -4.03 -11.06 -2.02
N ALA A 67 -2.80 -10.88 -1.52
CA ALA A 67 -2.30 -9.57 -1.13
C ALA A 67 -2.24 -8.62 -2.33
N MET A 68 -1.68 -9.07 -3.45
CA MET A 68 -1.60 -8.25 -4.66
C MET A 68 -2.99 -7.90 -5.19
N GLY A 69 -3.98 -8.76 -5.01
CA GLY A 69 -5.36 -8.50 -5.39
C GLY A 69 -6.05 -7.43 -4.53
N ARG A 70 -5.48 -7.10 -3.37
CA ARG A 70 -6.04 -6.08 -2.48
C ARG A 70 -5.47 -4.67 -2.71
N ILE A 71 -4.56 -4.50 -3.68
CA ILE A 71 -4.00 -3.19 -4.01
C ILE A 71 -4.86 -2.52 -5.07
N THR A 72 -5.28 -1.28 -4.77
CA THR A 72 -5.90 -0.39 -5.74
C THR A 72 -5.00 0.84 -5.84
N SER A 73 -5.05 1.56 -6.94
CA SER A 73 -4.20 2.73 -7.11
C SER A 73 -4.96 3.90 -7.75
N PHE A 74 -4.61 5.11 -7.34
CA PHE A 74 -5.17 6.33 -7.90
C PHE A 74 -4.09 7.39 -7.99
N VAL A 75 -4.02 8.08 -9.13
CA VAL A 75 -3.11 9.21 -9.32
C VAL A 75 -3.67 10.44 -8.60
N GLU A 76 -4.98 10.65 -8.69
CA GLU A 76 -5.64 11.77 -8.02
C GLU A 76 -6.44 11.29 -6.83
N ILE A 77 -6.45 12.09 -5.76
CA ILE A 77 -7.29 11.81 -4.60
C ILE A 77 -8.71 12.24 -4.94
N THR A 78 -9.62 11.29 -5.02
CA THR A 78 -11.03 11.53 -5.33
C THR A 78 -11.89 10.97 -4.21
N GLU A 79 -13.16 11.40 -4.15
CA GLU A 79 -14.10 10.85 -3.16
C GLU A 79 -14.25 9.34 -3.34
N ASP A 80 -14.29 8.88 -4.58
CA ASP A 80 -14.40 7.44 -4.86
C ASP A 80 -13.16 6.68 -4.36
N GLY A 81 -11.98 7.27 -4.57
CA GLY A 81 -10.74 6.65 -4.10
C GLY A 81 -10.64 6.59 -2.59
N MET A 82 -11.28 7.54 -1.89
CA MET A 82 -11.26 7.60 -0.43
C MET A 82 -12.45 6.90 0.22
N LYS A 83 -13.36 6.37 -0.57
CA LYS A 83 -14.53 5.68 -0.05
C LYS A 83 -14.13 4.48 0.81
N ASP A 84 -14.71 4.38 1.97
CA ASP A 84 -14.47 3.28 2.92
C ASP A 84 -13.03 3.21 3.45
N VAL A 85 -12.23 4.25 3.24
CA VAL A 85 -10.87 4.32 3.79
C VAL A 85 -10.94 4.57 5.30
N ASP A 86 -10.33 3.70 6.08
CA ASP A 86 -10.29 3.80 7.54
C ASP A 86 -9.09 4.61 8.03
N LEU A 87 -7.99 4.57 7.30
CA LEU A 87 -6.74 5.19 7.70
C LEU A 87 -6.03 5.75 6.49
N VAL A 88 -5.51 6.97 6.59
CA VAL A 88 -4.66 7.56 5.56
C VAL A 88 -3.26 7.75 6.13
N VAL A 89 -2.27 7.22 5.43
CA VAL A 89 -0.86 7.37 5.80
C VAL A 89 -0.15 8.17 4.71
N GLU A 90 0.44 9.28 5.09
CA GLU A 90 1.27 10.06 4.18
C GLU A 90 2.74 9.71 4.40
N ALA A 91 3.42 9.25 3.35
CA ALA A 91 4.84 8.96 3.38
C ALA A 91 5.56 10.02 2.54
N ALA A 92 6.08 11.05 3.20
CA ALA A 92 6.76 12.16 2.55
C ALA A 92 8.26 11.87 2.46
N ILE A 93 8.74 11.58 1.26
CA ILE A 93 10.15 11.26 1.04
C ILE A 93 11.07 12.43 1.42
N GLU A 94 10.67 13.65 1.08
CA GLU A 94 11.49 14.83 1.30
C GLU A 94 11.81 15.08 2.76
N ASP A 95 10.83 14.87 3.63
CA ASP A 95 10.98 15.09 5.06
C ASP A 95 11.23 13.82 5.84
N MET A 96 11.16 12.68 5.19
CA MET A 96 11.23 11.37 5.84
C MET A 96 10.24 11.23 6.99
N LYS A 97 9.10 11.91 6.87
CA LYS A 97 8.05 11.90 7.88
C LYS A 97 6.87 11.07 7.44
N ILE A 98 6.26 10.43 8.40
CA ILE A 98 5.05 9.66 8.18
C ILE A 98 3.93 10.34 8.96
N LYS A 99 2.83 10.65 8.28
CA LYS A 99 1.63 11.18 8.91
C LYS A 99 0.50 10.18 8.72
N ALA A 100 -0.25 9.93 9.75
CA ALA A 100 -1.39 9.04 9.69
C ALA A 100 -2.61 9.75 10.24
N GLN A 101 -3.76 9.58 9.56
CA GLN A 101 -5.04 10.12 10.01
C GLN A 101 -6.08 9.01 9.93
N ILE A 102 -6.87 8.91 10.99
CA ILE A 102 -7.95 7.94 11.08
C ILE A 102 -9.23 8.60 10.60
N PHE A 103 -9.90 7.95 9.66
CA PHE A 103 -11.18 8.41 9.13
C PHE A 103 -12.29 7.49 9.61
N LYS A 104 -13.36 8.10 10.04
CA LYS A 104 -14.56 7.38 10.48
C LYS A 104 -15.77 7.84 9.71
#